data_addcf5f28349e5979289f2d65117a66a
#
_entry.id   addcf5f28349e5979289f2d65117a66a
#
_cell.length_a   1.000
_cell.length_b   1.000
_cell.length_c   1.000
_cell.angle_alpha   90.00
_cell.angle_beta   90.00
_cell.angle_gamma   90.00
#
_symmetry.space_group_name_H-M   'P 1'
#
loop_
_entity.id
_entity.type
_entity.pdbx_description
1 polymer ?
#
loop_
_entity_poly.entity_id
_entity_poly.type
_entity_poly.pdbx_seq_one_letter_code
_entity_poly.pdbx_strand_id
1 'polypeptide(L)' 'LGDAVHICPGARLAGSVSIGARSWIGIGAAIKQHIRVHDDVIVGAGSVIIRDIEDCAIVAGVPAKALR' A
#
# COMPACT_ATOMS: atom_id res chain seq x y z
N LEU A 1 7.08 -9.34 -1.41
CA LEU A 1 7.26 -8.05 -2.11
C LEU A 1 7.67 -8.29 -3.55
N GLY A 2 7.16 -7.50 -4.46
CA GLY A 2 7.56 -7.55 -5.86
C GLY A 2 8.85 -6.77 -6.12
N ASP A 3 9.25 -6.72 -7.39
CA ASP A 3 10.41 -5.96 -7.81
C ASP A 3 10.15 -4.45 -7.71
N ALA A 4 11.19 -3.71 -7.37
CA ALA A 4 11.14 -2.24 -7.31
C ALA A 4 10.07 -1.68 -6.36
N VAL A 5 9.71 -2.42 -5.33
CA VAL A 5 8.80 -1.92 -4.30
C VAL A 5 9.53 -0.90 -3.43
N HIS A 6 8.87 0.22 -3.17
CA HIS A 6 9.39 1.27 -2.32
C HIS A 6 8.56 1.37 -1.04
N ILE A 7 9.17 1.05 0.08
CA ILE A 7 8.52 1.16 1.38
C ILE A 7 9.20 2.30 2.13
N CYS A 8 8.47 3.38 2.35
CA CYS A 8 9.03 4.56 3.00
C CYS A 8 9.18 4.36 4.51
N PRO A 9 10.04 5.16 5.17
CA PRO A 9 10.25 5.04 6.61
C PRO A 9 8.94 5.15 7.40
N GLY A 10 8.81 4.33 8.42
CA GLY A 10 7.63 4.35 9.28
C GLY A 10 6.43 3.60 8.73
N ALA A 11 6.49 3.11 7.51
CA ALA A 11 5.40 2.30 6.98
C ALA A 11 5.32 0.98 7.75
N ARG A 12 4.10 0.54 8.01
CA ARG A 12 3.85 -0.68 8.77
C ARG A 12 3.10 -1.70 7.92
N LEU A 13 3.68 -2.86 7.79
CA LEU A 13 3.06 -3.97 7.07
C LEU A 13 2.75 -5.07 8.08
N ALA A 14 1.49 -5.37 8.27
CA ALA A 14 1.10 -6.47 9.14
C ALA A 14 1.40 -7.82 8.48
N GLY A 15 1.16 -8.92 9.18
CA GLY A 15 1.46 -10.24 8.68
C GLY A 15 0.72 -10.58 7.39
N SER A 16 1.37 -11.36 6.52
CA SER A 16 0.78 -11.88 5.29
C SER A 16 0.36 -10.80 4.28
N VAL A 17 1.01 -9.65 4.30
CA VAL A 17 0.77 -8.60 3.30
C VAL A 17 1.60 -8.90 2.06
N SER A 18 0.96 -8.81 0.88
CA SER A 18 1.63 -8.95 -0.41
C SER A 18 1.64 -7.61 -1.12
N ILE A 19 2.81 -7.19 -1.59
CA ILE A 19 2.97 -5.93 -2.31
C ILE A 19 3.44 -6.25 -3.73
N GLY A 20 2.70 -5.79 -4.72
CA GLY A 20 3.05 -6.02 -6.11
C GLY A 20 4.23 -5.17 -6.58
N ALA A 21 4.72 -5.48 -7.77
CA ALA A 21 5.91 -4.82 -8.33
C ALA A 21 5.66 -3.32 -8.55
N ARG A 22 6.71 -2.54 -8.38
CA ARG A 22 6.72 -1.10 -8.63
C ARG A 22 5.71 -0.31 -7.79
N SER A 23 5.24 -0.88 -6.68
CA SER A 23 4.33 -0.17 -5.80
C SER A 23 5.09 0.72 -4.83
N TRP A 24 4.47 1.79 -4.40
CA TRP A 24 5.05 2.77 -3.50
C TRP A 24 4.18 2.90 -2.26
N ILE A 25 4.76 2.59 -1.10
CA ILE A 25 4.06 2.72 0.17
C ILE A 25 4.57 3.96 0.88
N GLY A 26 3.69 4.92 1.10
CA GLY A 26 4.05 6.22 1.66
C GLY A 26 4.52 6.19 3.10
N ILE A 27 5.12 7.29 3.55
CA ILE A 27 5.65 7.42 4.91
C ILE A 27 4.53 7.23 5.93
N GLY A 28 4.76 6.36 6.91
CA GLY A 28 3.80 6.15 7.99
C GLY A 28 2.53 5.43 7.60
N ALA A 29 2.42 4.97 6.37
CA ALA A 29 1.25 4.20 5.95
C ALA A 29 1.18 2.88 6.71
N ALA A 30 -0.03 2.42 7.00
CA ALA A 30 -0.24 1.14 7.66
C ALA A 30 -1.11 0.25 6.79
N ILE A 31 -0.72 -1.01 6.67
CA ILE A 31 -1.46 -1.99 5.87
C ILE A 31 -1.87 -3.13 6.79
N LYS A 32 -3.17 -3.38 6.84
CA LYS A 32 -3.74 -4.44 7.67
C LYS A 32 -3.24 -5.81 7.20
N GLN A 33 -3.26 -6.78 8.09
CA GLN A 33 -2.85 -8.15 7.77
C GLN A 33 -3.71 -8.74 6.64
N HIS A 34 -3.12 -9.64 5.88
CA HIS A 34 -3.76 -10.35 4.77
C HIS A 34 -4.24 -9.44 3.62
N ILE A 35 -3.68 -8.26 3.50
CA ILE A 35 -3.99 -7.35 2.40
C ILE A 35 -3.08 -7.65 1.21
N ARG A 36 -3.64 -7.56 0.02
CA ARG A 36 -2.88 -7.68 -1.22
C ARG A 36 -2.89 -6.35 -1.94
N VAL A 37 -1.71 -5.79 -2.11
CA VAL A 37 -1.51 -4.58 -2.90
C VAL A 37 -0.94 -5.02 -4.24
N HIS A 38 -1.65 -4.73 -5.31
CA HIS A 38 -1.27 -5.17 -6.65
C HIS A 38 -0.12 -4.32 -7.22
N ASP A 39 0.18 -4.47 -8.51
CA ASP A 39 1.31 -3.80 -9.13
C ASP A 39 1.00 -2.31 -9.39
N ASP A 40 2.06 -1.50 -9.38
CA ASP A 40 1.98 -0.08 -9.74
C ASP A 40 1.00 0.72 -8.87
N VAL A 41 0.87 0.36 -7.61
CA VAL A 41 -0.01 1.05 -6.66
C VAL A 41 0.78 2.13 -5.92
N ILE A 42 0.18 3.29 -5.74
CA ILE A 42 0.75 4.36 -4.92
C ILE A 42 -0.12 4.55 -3.70
N VAL A 43 0.47 4.39 -2.53
CA VAL A 43 -0.22 4.59 -1.25
C VAL A 43 0.27 5.90 -0.65
N GLY A 44 -0.64 6.82 -0.39
CA GLY A 44 -0.29 8.12 0.19
C GLY A 44 0.27 8.01 1.60
N ALA A 45 1.05 9.01 2.01
CA ALA A 45 1.63 9.05 3.34
C ALA A 45 0.54 9.05 4.41
N GLY A 46 0.76 8.30 5.49
CA GLY A 46 -0.17 8.23 6.60
C GLY A 46 -1.47 7.49 6.32
N SER A 47 -1.60 6.85 5.18
CA SER A 47 -2.81 6.12 4.82
C SER A 47 -2.94 4.82 5.61
N VAL A 48 -4.17 4.37 5.80
CA VAL A 48 -4.46 3.09 6.44
C VAL A 48 -5.20 2.21 5.45
N ILE A 49 -4.57 1.12 5.05
CA ILE A 49 -5.12 0.19 4.06
C ILE A 49 -5.84 -0.95 4.77
N ILE A 50 -7.12 -1.09 4.52
CA ILE A 50 -7.94 -2.13 5.14
C ILE A 50 -8.58 -3.08 4.12
N ARG A 51 -8.34 -2.85 2.84
CA ARG A 51 -8.85 -3.68 1.73
C ARG A 51 -7.77 -3.87 0.69
N ASP A 52 -7.90 -4.93 -0.11
CA ASP A 52 -7.00 -5.16 -1.23
C ASP A 52 -7.05 -3.98 -2.20
N ILE A 53 -5.90 -3.67 -2.79
CA ILE A 53 -5.76 -2.55 -3.72
C ILE A 53 -5.48 -3.10 -5.11
N GLU A 54 -6.26 -2.65 -6.08
CA GLU A 54 -6.13 -3.08 -7.47
C GLU A 54 -4.92 -2.43 -8.16
N ASP A 55 -4.57 -2.97 -9.33
CA ASP A 55 -3.44 -2.46 -10.12
C ASP A 55 -3.59 -0.98 -10.46
N CYS A 56 -2.48 -0.29 -10.50
CA CYS A 56 -2.38 1.10 -10.93
C CYS A 56 -3.27 2.06 -10.15
N ALA A 57 -3.66 1.70 -8.93
CA ALA A 57 -4.49 2.56 -8.10
C ALA A 57 -3.64 3.55 -7.32
N ILE A 58 -4.20 4.72 -7.06
CA ILE A 58 -3.63 5.70 -6.15
C ILE A 58 -4.60 5.83 -4.99
N VAL A 59 -4.14 5.52 -3.79
CA VAL A 59 -5.01 5.51 -2.62
C VAL A 59 -4.43 6.40 -1.52
N ALA A 60 -5.31 6.98 -0.72
CA ALA A 60 -4.91 7.82 0.40
C ALA A 60 -6.04 7.94 1.41
N GLY A 61 -5.69 8.30 2.64
CA GLY A 61 -6.65 8.59 3.69
C GLY A 61 -6.79 7.50 4.73
N VAL A 62 -7.66 7.75 5.70
CA VAL A 62 -7.96 6.84 6.82
C VAL A 62 -9.48 6.67 6.90
N PRO A 63 -10.04 5.54 6.47
CA PRO A 63 -9.41 4.47 5.71
C PRO A 63 -9.03 4.92 4.30
N ALA A 64 -8.03 4.27 3.71
CA ALA A 64 -7.57 4.64 2.39
C ALA A 64 -8.66 4.41 1.34
N LYS A 65 -8.80 5.38 0.45
CA LYS A 65 -9.75 5.31 -0.65
C LYS A 65 -9.03 5.56 -1.95
N ALA A 66 -9.49 4.91 -3.01
CA ALA A 66 -8.92 5.11 -4.33
C ALA A 66 -9.20 6.53 -4.80
N LEU A 67 -8.13 7.23 -5.21
CA LEU A 67 -8.22 8.54 -5.83
C LEU A 67 -8.28 8.41 -7.34
N ARG A 68 -7.79 7.27 -7.81
CA ARG A 68 -7.79 6.90 -9.22
C ARG A 68 -7.88 5.41 -9.38
#